data_6b9067ab016f679817a5192dc856c496
#
_entry.id   6b9067ab016f679817a5192dc856c496
#
_cell.length_a   1.000
_cell.length_b   1.000
_cell.length_c   1.000
_cell.angle_alpha   90.00
_cell.angle_beta   90.00
_cell.angle_gamma   90.00
#
_symmetry.space_group_name_H-M   'P 1'
#
loop_
_entity.id
_entity.type
_entity.pdbx_description
1 polymer ?
#
loop_
_entity_poly.entity_id
_entity_poly.type
_entity_poly.pdbx_seq_one_letter_code
_entity_poly.pdbx_strand_id
1 'polypeptide(L)'
;MASNDPEFESKAADVIGLYLNPPQHAAVFCVDEKTAIQALDRLDPVLPLSPGRAERHGFEYYRHGTLSLYAALDVKTGKVEGKTAKRHTSTEFLSFIQELVRKARWAKEIHIVLDNLSAHKTKAVQQFLKENPKVRFHFTPTYSSWLNQVELWFAKVQRDVIARGIFTSVADLARKLRKYIRAYAKSAKPFRWTYTDPKHRIRTYEITETAH
;
A
#
# COMPACT_ATOMS: atom_id res chain seq x y z
N MET A 1 5.21 -10.68 14.93
CA MET A 1 6.30 -11.53 14.43
C MET A 1 7.55 -10.67 14.34
N ALA A 2 8.68 -11.16 14.82
CA ALA A 2 9.97 -10.51 14.59
C ALA A 2 10.42 -10.83 13.16
N SER A 3 11.06 -9.87 12.47
CA SER A 3 11.67 -10.12 11.16
C SER A 3 12.92 -11.01 11.34
N ASN A 4 13.09 -11.95 10.43
CA ASN A 4 14.30 -12.77 10.32
C ASN A 4 15.21 -12.31 9.16
N ASP A 5 14.99 -11.10 8.65
CA ASP A 5 15.81 -10.52 7.59
C ASP A 5 17.19 -10.13 8.15
N PRO A 6 18.30 -10.71 7.64
CA PRO A 6 19.64 -10.39 8.14
C PRO A 6 20.06 -8.93 7.90
N GLU A 7 19.40 -8.24 6.94
CA GLU A 7 19.62 -6.83 6.64
C GLU A 7 18.54 -5.93 7.25
N PHE A 8 17.83 -6.41 8.29
CA PHE A 8 16.69 -5.70 8.86
C PHE A 8 17.03 -4.28 9.27
N GLU A 9 18.10 -4.09 10.04
CA GLU A 9 18.47 -2.78 10.59
C GLU A 9 18.82 -1.79 9.48
N SER A 10 19.61 -2.22 8.49
CA SER A 10 20.03 -1.37 7.36
C SER A 10 18.85 -0.94 6.48
N LYS A 11 17.97 -1.89 6.15
CA LYS A 11 16.76 -1.60 5.36
C LYS A 11 15.76 -0.73 6.12
N ALA A 12 15.57 -1.00 7.41
CA ALA A 12 14.69 -0.19 8.25
C ALA A 12 15.22 1.23 8.40
N ALA A 13 16.53 1.40 8.63
CA ALA A 13 17.17 2.71 8.74
C ALA A 13 17.07 3.51 7.43
N ASP A 14 17.27 2.86 6.27
CA ASP A 14 17.14 3.48 4.96
C ASP A 14 15.71 4.01 4.74
N VAL A 15 14.70 3.18 4.96
CA VAL A 15 13.28 3.56 4.80
C VAL A 15 12.88 4.66 5.79
N ILE A 16 13.23 4.54 7.07
CA ILE A 16 12.91 5.54 8.10
C ILE A 16 13.63 6.86 7.79
N GLY A 17 14.87 6.79 7.32
CA GLY A 17 15.65 7.95 6.90
C GLY A 17 14.93 8.78 5.83
N LEU A 18 14.32 8.11 4.83
CA LEU A 18 13.52 8.78 3.79
C LEU A 18 12.25 9.45 4.35
N TYR A 19 11.67 8.94 5.43
CA TYR A 19 10.48 9.54 6.06
C TYR A 19 10.82 10.75 6.92
N LEU A 20 11.95 10.70 7.63
CA LEU A 20 12.38 11.77 8.52
C LEU A 20 13.08 12.91 7.79
N ASN A 21 13.92 12.57 6.81
CA ASN A 21 14.76 13.50 6.08
C ASN A 21 14.74 13.21 4.58
N PRO A 22 13.61 13.43 3.88
CA PRO A 22 13.54 13.20 2.44
C PRO A 22 14.53 14.12 1.71
N PRO A 23 15.26 13.63 0.68
CA PRO A 23 16.20 14.45 -0.07
C PRO A 23 15.51 15.67 -0.70
N GLN A 24 16.23 16.78 -0.76
CA GLN A 24 15.72 17.99 -1.43
C GLN A 24 15.47 17.71 -2.91
N HIS A 25 14.34 18.22 -3.44
CA HIS A 25 13.94 18.01 -4.84
C HIS A 25 13.68 16.55 -5.23
N ALA A 26 13.53 15.64 -4.26
CA ALA A 26 13.09 14.28 -4.48
C ALA A 26 11.57 14.12 -4.32
N ALA A 27 11.02 13.11 -5.00
CA ALA A 27 9.73 12.55 -4.69
C ALA A 27 9.93 11.23 -3.94
N VAL A 28 9.24 11.03 -2.82
CA VAL A 28 9.28 9.79 -2.04
C VAL A 28 7.89 9.18 -2.02
N PHE A 29 7.75 7.99 -2.56
CA PHE A 29 6.50 7.25 -2.61
C PHE A 29 6.58 5.94 -1.83
N CYS A 30 5.54 5.64 -1.07
CA CYS A 30 5.30 4.31 -0.54
C CYS A 30 4.34 3.59 -1.47
N VAL A 31 4.77 2.49 -2.05
CA VAL A 31 4.01 1.74 -3.07
C VAL A 31 3.69 0.34 -2.56
N ASP A 32 2.46 -0.10 -2.82
CA ASP A 32 2.01 -1.46 -2.56
C ASP A 32 0.74 -1.78 -3.34
N GLU A 33 0.29 -3.04 -3.30
CA GLU A 33 -0.96 -3.48 -3.89
C GLU A 33 -1.87 -4.20 -2.90
N LYS A 34 -3.14 -3.78 -2.89
CA LYS A 34 -4.21 -4.53 -2.23
C LYS A 34 -4.86 -5.44 -3.25
N THR A 35 -4.57 -6.72 -3.13
CA THR A 35 -5.05 -7.75 -4.07
C THR A 35 -6.41 -8.32 -3.68
N ALA A 36 -7.08 -8.96 -4.64
CA ALA A 36 -8.31 -9.74 -4.43
C ALA A 36 -9.44 -8.99 -3.72
N ILE A 37 -9.56 -7.66 -3.93
CA ILE A 37 -10.68 -6.89 -3.39
C ILE A 37 -11.96 -7.41 -4.04
N GLN A 38 -12.89 -7.92 -3.24
CA GLN A 38 -14.12 -8.53 -3.73
C GLN A 38 -15.19 -7.48 -3.99
N ALA A 39 -15.85 -7.56 -5.14
CA ALA A 39 -17.07 -6.83 -5.43
C ALA A 39 -18.26 -7.61 -4.85
N LEU A 40 -18.61 -7.28 -3.60
CA LEU A 40 -19.70 -7.92 -2.86
C LEU A 40 -20.98 -7.10 -3.01
N ASP A 41 -22.05 -7.75 -3.44
CA ASP A 41 -23.39 -7.20 -3.45
C ASP A 41 -24.22 -7.90 -2.37
N ARG A 42 -24.91 -7.14 -1.55
CA ARG A 42 -25.76 -7.71 -0.49
C ARG A 42 -27.10 -8.11 -1.08
N LEU A 43 -27.52 -9.34 -0.84
CA LEU A 43 -28.83 -9.83 -1.27
C LEU A 43 -29.96 -9.28 -0.38
N ASP A 44 -29.67 -9.07 0.90
CA ASP A 44 -30.64 -8.51 1.84
C ASP A 44 -30.43 -7.04 2.11
N PRO A 45 -31.51 -6.23 2.17
CA PRO A 45 -31.41 -4.84 2.61
C PRO A 45 -30.93 -4.80 4.06
N VAL A 46 -30.04 -3.87 4.37
CA VAL A 46 -29.67 -3.58 5.77
C VAL A 46 -30.90 -3.03 6.46
N LEU A 47 -31.44 -3.78 7.43
CA LEU A 47 -32.53 -3.29 8.26
C LEU A 47 -31.96 -2.24 9.24
N PRO A 48 -32.42 -0.98 9.18
CA PRO A 48 -31.90 0.07 10.06
C PRO A 48 -32.20 -0.24 11.53
N LEU A 49 -31.38 0.33 12.41
CA LEU A 49 -31.64 0.34 13.84
C LEU A 49 -33.05 0.85 14.11
N SER A 50 -33.86 0.07 14.82
CA SER A 50 -35.15 0.49 15.37
C SER A 50 -35.15 0.34 16.89
N PRO A 51 -35.95 1.12 17.64
CA PRO A 51 -35.98 1.01 19.09
C PRO A 51 -36.21 -0.43 19.54
N GLY A 52 -35.23 -0.96 20.33
CA GLY A 52 -35.26 -2.33 20.86
C GLY A 52 -34.78 -3.42 19.90
N ARG A 53 -34.24 -3.09 18.69
CA ARG A 53 -33.68 -4.08 17.76
C ARG A 53 -32.31 -3.65 17.30
N ALA A 54 -31.31 -4.54 17.44
CA ALA A 54 -30.00 -4.36 16.86
C ALA A 54 -30.07 -4.35 15.32
N GLU A 55 -29.16 -3.60 14.67
CA GLU A 55 -28.98 -3.64 13.23
C GLU A 55 -28.67 -5.08 12.78
N ARG A 56 -29.51 -5.64 11.91
CA ARG A 56 -29.30 -6.96 11.34
C ARG A 56 -28.69 -6.83 9.96
N HIS A 57 -27.51 -7.40 9.78
CA HIS A 57 -26.86 -7.56 8.49
C HIS A 57 -27.16 -8.96 7.96
N GLY A 58 -27.74 -9.06 6.77
CA GLY A 58 -27.80 -10.32 6.03
C GLY A 58 -26.38 -10.80 5.73
N PHE A 59 -26.14 -12.12 5.88
CA PHE A 59 -24.84 -12.74 5.63
C PHE A 59 -24.69 -13.22 4.19
N GLU A 60 -25.71 -13.08 3.37
CA GLU A 60 -25.70 -13.52 1.99
C GLU A 60 -25.18 -12.41 1.06
N TYR A 61 -24.15 -12.77 0.28
CA TYR A 61 -23.52 -11.87 -0.68
C TYR A 61 -23.45 -12.54 -2.05
N TYR A 62 -23.81 -11.79 -3.07
CA TYR A 62 -23.45 -12.14 -4.44
C TYR A 62 -22.05 -11.61 -4.75
N ARG A 63 -21.17 -12.46 -5.29
CA ARG A 63 -19.79 -12.10 -5.62
C ARG A 63 -19.67 -11.86 -7.11
N HIS A 64 -19.47 -10.61 -7.52
CA HIS A 64 -19.31 -10.22 -8.92
C HIS A 64 -17.87 -10.41 -9.45
N GLY A 65 -16.93 -10.83 -8.61
CA GLY A 65 -15.52 -10.99 -8.94
C GLY A 65 -14.61 -10.12 -8.09
N THR A 66 -13.34 -10.04 -8.49
CA THR A 66 -12.29 -9.33 -7.75
C THR A 66 -11.53 -8.36 -8.63
N LEU A 67 -10.87 -7.40 -8.00
CA LEU A 67 -9.85 -6.57 -8.63
C LEU A 67 -8.70 -6.32 -7.65
N SER A 68 -7.57 -5.86 -8.17
CA SER A 68 -6.42 -5.37 -7.40
C SER A 68 -6.33 -3.85 -7.50
N LEU A 69 -5.86 -3.22 -6.43
CA LEU A 69 -5.61 -1.78 -6.35
C LEU A 69 -4.14 -1.55 -6.04
N TYR A 70 -3.39 -1.02 -7.01
CA TYR A 70 -2.07 -0.44 -6.80
C TYR A 70 -2.23 0.95 -6.22
N ALA A 71 -1.43 1.29 -5.24
CA ALA A 71 -1.41 2.61 -4.63
C ALA A 71 0.01 3.11 -4.38
N ALA A 72 0.22 4.41 -4.59
CA ALA A 72 1.45 5.12 -4.27
C ALA A 72 1.10 6.32 -3.39
N LEU A 73 1.52 6.27 -2.14
CA LEU A 73 1.38 7.36 -1.18
C LEU A 73 2.61 8.28 -1.30
N ASP A 74 2.39 9.53 -1.65
CA ASP A 74 3.42 10.57 -1.57
C ASP A 74 3.64 10.94 -0.10
N VAL A 75 4.83 10.68 0.41
CA VAL A 75 5.20 10.88 1.82
C VAL A 75 5.12 12.35 2.22
N LYS A 76 5.45 13.26 1.32
CA LYS A 76 5.48 14.71 1.59
C LYS A 76 4.09 15.33 1.66
N THR A 77 3.18 14.88 0.80
CA THR A 77 1.85 15.50 0.66
C THR A 77 0.73 14.65 1.27
N GLY A 78 0.98 13.36 1.50
CA GLY A 78 -0.03 12.38 1.87
C GLY A 78 -1.01 12.03 0.76
N LYS A 79 -0.87 12.62 -0.43
CA LYS A 79 -1.71 12.29 -1.59
C LYS A 79 -1.42 10.88 -2.08
N VAL A 80 -2.44 10.26 -2.66
CA VAL A 80 -2.33 8.90 -3.18
C VAL A 80 -2.69 8.88 -4.66
N GLU A 81 -1.78 8.33 -5.44
CA GLU A 81 -2.05 7.88 -6.80
C GLU A 81 -2.50 6.41 -6.75
N GLY A 82 -3.54 6.04 -7.49
CA GLY A 82 -4.03 4.68 -7.48
C GLY A 82 -4.51 4.22 -8.84
N LYS A 83 -4.28 2.93 -9.11
CA LYS A 83 -4.66 2.25 -10.35
C LYS A 83 -5.32 0.91 -10.04
N THR A 84 -6.51 0.68 -10.59
CA THR A 84 -7.18 -0.61 -10.48
C THR A 84 -6.76 -1.52 -11.63
N ALA A 85 -6.53 -2.80 -11.35
CA ALA A 85 -6.15 -3.82 -12.33
C ALA A 85 -6.91 -5.13 -12.08
N LYS A 86 -7.11 -5.91 -13.15
CA LYS A 86 -7.72 -7.26 -13.04
C LYS A 86 -6.75 -8.29 -12.46
N ARG A 87 -5.46 -8.07 -12.65
CA ARG A 87 -4.37 -8.95 -12.22
C ARG A 87 -3.36 -8.15 -11.41
N HIS A 88 -2.52 -8.84 -10.66
CA HIS A 88 -1.41 -8.25 -9.87
C HIS A 88 -0.07 -8.88 -10.27
N THR A 89 0.22 -8.83 -11.57
CA THR A 89 1.48 -9.34 -12.11
C THR A 89 2.54 -8.24 -12.18
N SER A 90 3.79 -8.63 -12.41
CA SER A 90 4.89 -7.69 -12.63
C SER A 90 4.66 -6.72 -13.78
N THR A 91 3.84 -7.09 -14.78
CA THR A 91 3.49 -6.22 -15.91
C THR A 91 2.60 -5.07 -15.47
N GLU A 92 1.55 -5.34 -14.69
CA GLU A 92 0.67 -4.31 -14.14
C GLU A 92 1.43 -3.42 -13.15
N PHE A 93 2.26 -4.02 -12.30
CA PHE A 93 3.13 -3.28 -11.39
C PHE A 93 4.03 -2.32 -12.17
N LEU A 94 4.80 -2.81 -13.15
CA LEU A 94 5.70 -1.98 -13.94
C LEU A 94 4.96 -0.85 -14.67
N SER A 95 3.78 -1.15 -15.24
CA SER A 95 2.93 -0.15 -15.88
C SER A 95 2.48 0.94 -14.89
N PHE A 96 2.19 0.57 -13.64
CA PHE A 96 1.85 1.54 -12.59
C PHE A 96 3.05 2.42 -12.22
N ILE A 97 4.25 1.82 -12.02
CA ILE A 97 5.48 2.55 -11.71
C ILE A 97 5.84 3.52 -12.84
N GLN A 98 5.73 3.11 -14.10
CA GLN A 98 5.98 3.98 -15.26
C GLN A 98 5.05 5.21 -15.28
N GLU A 99 3.75 5.01 -14.97
CA GLU A 99 2.80 6.12 -14.85
C GLU A 99 3.17 7.06 -13.70
N LEU A 100 3.57 6.52 -12.55
CA LEU A 100 3.97 7.28 -11.37
C LEU A 100 5.22 8.14 -11.67
N VAL A 101 6.25 7.53 -12.26
CA VAL A 101 7.49 8.22 -12.65
C VAL A 101 7.23 9.33 -13.67
N ARG A 102 6.33 9.10 -14.64
CA ARG A 102 5.94 10.11 -15.63
C ARG A 102 5.24 11.31 -14.96
N LYS A 103 4.42 11.08 -13.92
CA LYS A 103 3.77 12.16 -13.16
C LYS A 103 4.77 12.92 -12.28
N ALA A 104 5.76 12.23 -11.75
CA ALA A 104 6.82 12.80 -10.91
C ALA A 104 8.05 13.30 -11.70
N ARG A 105 7.92 13.60 -13.01
CA ARG A 105 9.05 14.03 -13.87
C ARG A 105 9.75 15.32 -13.40
N TRP A 106 9.08 16.12 -12.59
CA TRP A 106 9.61 17.33 -11.97
C TRP A 106 10.70 17.04 -10.92
N ALA A 107 10.70 15.85 -10.31
CA ALA A 107 11.65 15.46 -9.28
C ALA A 107 13.01 15.09 -9.90
N LYS A 108 14.08 15.52 -9.25
CA LYS A 108 15.46 15.14 -9.62
C LYS A 108 15.75 13.69 -9.29
N GLU A 109 15.21 13.20 -8.17
CA GLU A 109 15.28 11.82 -7.72
C GLU A 109 13.88 11.32 -7.32
N ILE A 110 13.61 10.06 -7.57
CA ILE A 110 12.35 9.41 -7.21
C ILE A 110 12.69 8.17 -6.39
N HIS A 111 12.33 8.22 -5.12
CA HIS A 111 12.50 7.11 -4.19
C HIS A 111 11.18 6.38 -4.02
N ILE A 112 11.19 5.06 -4.19
CA ILE A 112 10.01 4.21 -4.08
C ILE A 112 10.27 3.17 -3.02
N VAL A 113 9.54 3.28 -1.89
CA VAL A 113 9.53 2.30 -0.82
C VAL A 113 8.48 1.24 -1.15
N LEU A 114 8.87 -0.02 -1.13
CA LEU A 114 8.02 -1.17 -1.46
C LEU A 114 8.44 -2.40 -0.67
N ASP A 115 7.58 -3.41 -0.67
CA ASP A 115 7.88 -4.68 -0.05
C ASP A 115 8.85 -5.53 -0.88
N ASN A 116 9.32 -6.63 -0.31
CA ASN A 116 10.35 -7.47 -0.89
C ASN A 116 9.79 -8.58 -1.81
N LEU A 117 8.67 -8.35 -2.51
CA LEU A 117 8.08 -9.34 -3.41
C LEU A 117 8.96 -9.61 -4.65
N SER A 118 8.98 -10.87 -5.10
CA SER A 118 9.70 -11.27 -6.32
C SER A 118 9.18 -10.57 -7.59
N ALA A 119 7.89 -10.23 -7.62
CA ALA A 119 7.27 -9.48 -8.72
C ALA A 119 7.94 -8.12 -8.98
N HIS A 120 8.53 -7.51 -7.93
CA HIS A 120 9.21 -6.22 -7.97
C HIS A 120 10.68 -6.31 -8.43
N LYS A 121 11.20 -7.53 -8.63
CA LYS A 121 12.62 -7.79 -8.94
C LYS A 121 12.83 -8.47 -10.28
N THR A 122 11.83 -8.49 -11.15
CA THR A 122 11.91 -9.14 -12.46
C THR A 122 12.90 -8.45 -13.39
N LYS A 123 13.37 -9.16 -14.42
CA LYS A 123 14.28 -8.61 -15.43
C LYS A 123 13.72 -7.32 -16.07
N ALA A 124 12.41 -7.26 -16.32
CA ALA A 124 11.77 -6.07 -16.88
C ALA A 124 11.84 -4.87 -15.94
N VAL A 125 11.64 -5.08 -14.63
CA VAL A 125 11.78 -4.03 -13.61
C VAL A 125 13.24 -3.57 -13.51
N GLN A 126 14.18 -4.50 -13.50
CA GLN A 126 15.62 -4.17 -13.48
C GLN A 126 16.04 -3.36 -14.71
N GLN A 127 15.55 -3.74 -15.89
CA GLN A 127 15.79 -3.00 -17.12
C GLN A 127 15.22 -1.57 -17.05
N PHE A 128 13.98 -1.44 -16.55
CA PHE A 128 13.37 -0.12 -16.34
C PHE A 128 14.20 0.76 -15.40
N LEU A 129 14.74 0.21 -14.30
CA LEU A 129 15.59 0.98 -13.36
C LEU A 129 16.91 1.42 -14.01
N LYS A 130 17.53 0.58 -14.86
CA LYS A 130 18.71 0.94 -15.62
C LYS A 130 18.46 2.11 -16.59
N GLU A 131 17.30 2.11 -17.24
CA GLU A 131 16.87 3.16 -18.16
C GLU A 131 16.44 4.45 -17.46
N ASN A 132 16.11 4.37 -16.16
CA ASN A 132 15.65 5.50 -15.36
C ASN A 132 16.49 5.68 -14.09
N PRO A 133 17.77 6.11 -14.20
CA PRO A 133 18.73 6.15 -13.08
C PRO A 133 18.33 7.09 -11.94
N LYS A 134 17.37 7.99 -12.17
CA LYS A 134 16.79 8.84 -11.12
C LYS A 134 15.78 8.10 -10.22
N VAL A 135 15.37 6.89 -10.57
CA VAL A 135 14.42 6.06 -9.81
C VAL A 135 15.19 5.07 -8.96
N ARG A 136 14.94 5.07 -7.65
CA ARG A 136 15.56 4.15 -6.70
C ARG A 136 14.50 3.42 -5.91
N PHE A 137 14.64 2.09 -5.82
CA PHE A 137 13.79 1.25 -5.00
C PHE A 137 14.42 0.99 -3.64
N HIS A 138 13.62 1.10 -2.60
CA HIS A 138 13.96 0.84 -1.20
C HIS A 138 13.04 -0.24 -0.68
N PHE A 139 13.61 -1.42 -0.42
CA PHE A 139 12.82 -2.56 0.02
C PHE A 139 12.67 -2.58 1.53
N THR A 140 11.43 -2.75 2.02
CA THR A 140 11.22 -3.00 3.45
C THR A 140 11.80 -4.36 3.83
N PRO A 141 12.24 -4.55 5.10
CA PRO A 141 12.66 -5.86 5.57
C PRO A 141 11.52 -6.88 5.46
N THR A 142 11.86 -8.14 5.29
CA THR A 142 10.89 -9.24 5.24
C THR A 142 10.00 -9.23 6.50
N TYR A 143 8.70 -9.46 6.32
CA TYR A 143 7.67 -9.40 7.38
C TYR A 143 7.53 -8.04 8.07
N SER A 144 7.91 -6.95 7.41
CA SER A 144 7.88 -5.60 7.98
C SER A 144 7.05 -4.62 7.15
N SER A 145 5.90 -5.07 6.64
CA SER A 145 4.95 -4.23 5.86
C SER A 145 4.51 -2.97 6.62
N TRP A 146 4.53 -3.00 7.96
CA TRP A 146 4.23 -1.85 8.81
C TRP A 146 5.18 -0.65 8.62
N LEU A 147 6.35 -0.86 8.03
CA LEU A 147 7.26 0.20 7.60
C LEU A 147 6.77 0.89 6.32
N ASN A 148 5.93 0.25 5.53
CA ASN A 148 5.39 0.85 4.32
C ASN A 148 4.15 1.70 4.66
N GLN A 149 4.28 3.03 4.65
CA GLN A 149 3.21 3.95 5.06
C GLN A 149 1.92 3.83 4.24
N VAL A 150 1.96 3.30 3.02
CA VAL A 150 0.75 3.11 2.21
C VAL A 150 -0.23 2.13 2.84
N GLU A 151 0.24 1.23 3.71
CA GLU A 151 -0.61 0.31 4.47
C GLU A 151 -1.59 1.05 5.40
N LEU A 152 -1.17 2.19 5.96
CA LEU A 152 -2.06 3.06 6.75
C LEU A 152 -3.22 3.60 5.90
N TRP A 153 -2.93 3.90 4.63
CA TRP A 153 -3.95 4.34 3.69
C TRP A 153 -4.85 3.19 3.25
N PHE A 154 -4.31 1.98 3.03
CA PHE A 154 -5.13 0.80 2.73
C PHE A 154 -6.09 0.45 3.87
N ALA A 155 -5.67 0.63 5.13
CA ALA A 155 -6.57 0.48 6.28
C ALA A 155 -7.74 1.49 6.22
N LYS A 156 -7.51 2.74 5.79
CA LYS A 156 -8.58 3.72 5.55
C LYS A 156 -9.52 3.29 4.43
N VAL A 157 -8.99 2.87 3.28
CA VAL A 157 -9.81 2.37 2.15
C VAL A 157 -10.64 1.16 2.57
N GLN A 158 -10.05 0.25 3.34
CA GLN A 158 -10.76 -0.91 3.87
C GLN A 158 -11.97 -0.49 4.71
N ARG A 159 -11.78 0.44 5.64
CA ARG A 159 -12.83 0.92 6.53
C ARG A 159 -13.88 1.76 5.81
N ASP A 160 -13.44 2.71 4.96
CA ASP A 160 -14.30 3.77 4.44
C ASP A 160 -15.06 3.34 3.17
N VAL A 161 -14.52 2.38 2.40
CA VAL A 161 -15.07 1.97 1.10
C VAL A 161 -15.43 0.48 1.07
N ILE A 162 -14.49 -0.40 1.48
CA ILE A 162 -14.61 -1.83 1.19
C ILE A 162 -15.52 -2.52 2.21
N ALA A 163 -15.28 -2.32 3.52
CA ALA A 163 -15.94 -3.08 4.59
C ALA A 163 -17.46 -2.93 4.61
N ARG A 164 -17.97 -1.75 4.22
CA ARG A 164 -19.43 -1.45 4.19
C ARG A 164 -19.95 -1.19 2.78
N GLY A 165 -19.09 -1.38 1.77
CA GLY A 165 -19.44 -1.15 0.38
C GLY A 165 -20.38 -2.21 -0.18
N ILE A 166 -21.33 -1.77 -1.01
CA ILE A 166 -22.14 -2.64 -1.87
C ILE A 166 -21.66 -2.37 -3.30
N PHE A 167 -21.34 -3.45 -4.01
CA PHE A 167 -20.74 -3.34 -5.35
C PHE A 167 -21.47 -4.25 -6.33
N THR A 168 -22.28 -3.66 -7.21
CA THR A 168 -23.09 -4.37 -8.20
C THR A 168 -22.27 -4.94 -9.36
N SER A 169 -20.98 -4.63 -9.44
CA SER A 169 -20.03 -5.18 -10.40
C SER A 169 -18.60 -4.83 -10.04
N VAL A 170 -17.62 -5.50 -10.65
CA VAL A 170 -16.20 -5.13 -10.55
C VAL A 170 -15.95 -3.71 -11.08
N ALA A 171 -16.68 -3.30 -12.12
CA ALA A 171 -16.59 -1.94 -12.66
C ALA A 171 -17.11 -0.88 -11.66
N ASP A 172 -18.18 -1.19 -10.93
CA ASP A 172 -18.71 -0.32 -9.88
C ASP A 172 -17.73 -0.19 -8.71
N LEU A 173 -17.12 -1.30 -8.25
CA LEU A 173 -16.06 -1.28 -7.24
C LEU A 173 -14.90 -0.38 -7.71
N ALA A 174 -14.39 -0.57 -8.94
CA ALA A 174 -13.31 0.25 -9.49
C ALA A 174 -13.68 1.74 -9.55
N ARG A 175 -14.92 2.07 -9.93
CA ARG A 175 -15.43 3.45 -9.97
C ARG A 175 -15.47 4.08 -8.58
N LYS A 176 -15.96 3.34 -7.57
CA LYS A 176 -16.05 3.80 -6.17
C LYS A 176 -14.67 4.01 -5.57
N LEU A 177 -13.71 3.11 -5.80
CA LEU A 177 -12.32 3.28 -5.37
C LEU A 177 -11.68 4.52 -5.99
N ARG A 178 -11.81 4.72 -7.30
CA ARG A 178 -11.28 5.94 -7.97
C ARG A 178 -11.95 7.22 -7.47
N LYS A 179 -13.25 7.18 -7.16
CA LYS A 179 -13.97 8.33 -6.55
C LYS A 179 -13.40 8.64 -5.18
N TYR A 180 -13.15 7.62 -4.35
CA TYR A 180 -12.56 7.80 -3.03
C TYR A 180 -11.16 8.39 -3.09
N ILE A 181 -10.28 7.88 -3.97
CA ILE A 181 -8.92 8.41 -4.16
C ILE A 181 -8.96 9.91 -4.49
N ARG A 182 -9.82 10.31 -5.44
CA ARG A 182 -9.99 11.74 -5.80
C ARG A 182 -10.53 12.59 -4.65
N ALA A 183 -11.45 12.06 -3.87
CA ALA A 183 -11.99 12.77 -2.71
C ALA A 183 -10.93 12.91 -1.60
N TYR A 184 -10.20 11.83 -1.32
CA TYR A 184 -9.13 11.80 -0.34
C TYR A 184 -8.02 12.82 -0.67
N ALA A 185 -7.65 12.96 -1.94
CA ALA A 185 -6.59 13.88 -2.37
C ALA A 185 -6.87 15.34 -2.03
N LYS A 186 -8.14 15.74 -1.84
CA LYS A 186 -8.54 17.13 -1.48
C LYS A 186 -8.18 17.51 -0.04
N SER A 187 -8.15 16.53 0.85
CA SER A 187 -7.87 16.70 2.29
C SER A 187 -6.68 15.87 2.77
N ALA A 188 -5.89 15.36 1.83
CA ALA A 188 -4.73 14.54 2.13
C ALA A 188 -3.73 15.30 3.01
N LYS A 189 -3.21 14.60 4.02
CA LYS A 189 -2.14 15.09 4.90
C LYS A 189 -1.09 14.00 5.03
N PRO A 190 0.19 14.37 5.15
CA PRO A 190 1.26 13.42 5.39
C PRO A 190 0.99 12.58 6.64
N PHE A 191 1.34 11.31 6.58
CA PHE A 191 1.44 10.49 7.79
C PHE A 191 2.72 10.89 8.51
N ARG A 192 2.59 11.29 9.79
CA ARG A 192 3.76 11.59 10.61
C ARG A 192 4.32 10.30 11.18
N TRP A 193 5.60 10.07 10.97
CA TRP A 193 6.32 9.02 11.66
C TRP A 193 6.51 9.43 13.12
N THR A 194 5.80 8.76 14.04
CA THR A 194 5.83 9.09 15.46
C THR A 194 6.65 8.08 16.29
N TYR A 195 7.16 7.06 15.63
CA TYR A 195 7.89 5.99 16.30
C TYR A 195 9.35 6.42 16.52
N THR A 196 9.72 6.68 17.78
CA THR A 196 11.03 7.20 18.16
C THR A 196 11.94 6.15 18.80
N ASP A 197 11.38 5.02 19.29
CA ASP A 197 12.15 3.97 19.92
C ASP A 197 12.12 2.66 19.10
N PRO A 198 13.16 2.38 18.30
CA PRO A 198 13.24 1.14 17.53
C PRO A 198 13.31 -0.12 18.43
N LYS A 199 13.80 -0.01 19.67
CA LYS A 199 13.98 -1.15 20.58
C LYS A 199 12.67 -1.74 21.10
N HIS A 200 11.58 -0.98 21.09
CA HIS A 200 10.31 -1.45 21.67
C HIS A 200 9.54 -2.44 20.78
N ARG A 201 9.72 -2.40 19.46
CA ARG A 201 9.10 -3.32 18.48
C ARG A 201 10.10 -4.19 17.71
N ILE A 202 11.35 -3.81 17.71
CA ILE A 202 12.45 -4.51 17.05
C ILE A 202 13.16 -5.32 18.12
N ARG A 203 12.67 -6.51 18.43
CA ARG A 203 13.45 -7.48 19.18
C ARG A 203 14.21 -8.32 18.16
N THR A 204 15.51 -8.10 18.05
CA THR A 204 16.43 -9.09 17.53
C THR A 204 16.43 -10.27 18.51
N TYR A 205 15.96 -11.43 18.08
CA TYR A 205 16.23 -12.65 18.81
C TYR A 205 17.68 -13.01 18.55
N GLU A 206 18.55 -12.84 19.53
CA GLU A 206 19.81 -13.58 19.55
C GLU A 206 19.46 -15.06 19.58
N ILE A 207 19.83 -15.77 18.52
CA ILE A 207 19.79 -17.22 18.51
C ILE A 207 20.91 -17.65 19.47
N THR A 208 20.58 -17.88 20.72
CA THR A 208 21.46 -18.64 21.63
C THR A 208 21.53 -20.04 21.04
N GLU A 209 22.65 -20.36 20.39
CA GLU A 209 23.04 -21.72 20.11
C GLU A 209 23.12 -22.46 21.45
N THR A 210 22.08 -23.20 21.80
CA THR A 210 22.17 -24.24 22.80
C THR A 210 22.87 -25.41 22.14
N ALA A 211 24.19 -25.50 22.36
CA ALA A 211 24.97 -26.71 22.13
C ALA A 211 24.36 -27.85 22.95
N HIS A 212 23.96 -28.92 22.24
CA HIS A 212 23.83 -30.26 22.77
C HIS A 212 24.64 -31.23 21.87
#